data_a1133feb655148fb61a57330809f21e9
#
_entry.id   a1133feb655148fb61a57330809f21e9
#
_cell.length_a   1.000
_cell.length_b   1.000
_cell.length_c   1.000
_cell.angle_alpha   90.00
_cell.angle_beta   90.00
_cell.angle_gamma   90.00
#
_symmetry.space_group_name_H-M   'P 1'
#
loop_
_entity.id
_entity.type
_entity.pdbx_description
1 polymer ?
#
loop_
_entity_poly.entity_id
_entity_poly.type
_entity_poly.pdbx_seq_one_letter_code
_entity_poly.pdbx_strand_id
1 'polypeptide(L)'
;MGLINYHALAEKIKPMVDRVTGRDVNVNTMVVVIKRFSDSQSKLGLPPTMSVLRNSKMTLSSGVVDVTITPKREAFINELKRLVELSTELNERPHIFPLVSSIKIIADANDYGKLKTALKSRYPLKPRLNAAKITIHLSEEAERSPGIAAYITDLLYRNGINIVDAFLGYEDIILVLNESDGPRAYTILEEATREGRK
;
A
#
# COMPACT_ATOMS: atom_id res chain seq x y z
N MET A 1 16.38 18.26 -5.66
CA MET A 1 17.41 18.14 -4.62
C MET A 1 17.07 19.11 -3.50
N GLY A 2 16.49 18.64 -2.39
CA GLY A 2 16.22 19.48 -1.22
C GLY A 2 17.54 19.82 -0.54
N LEU A 3 17.88 21.09 -0.44
CA LEU A 3 19.01 21.58 0.37
C LEU A 3 18.67 21.35 1.84
N ILE A 4 19.17 20.26 2.43
CA ILE A 4 19.03 20.00 3.86
C ILE A 4 20.07 20.84 4.60
N ASN A 5 19.62 21.74 5.46
CA ASN A 5 20.52 22.44 6.38
C ASN A 5 20.87 21.48 7.55
N TYR A 6 22.00 20.80 7.45
CA TYR A 6 22.45 19.83 8.44
C TYR A 6 22.67 20.45 9.83
N HIS A 7 23.02 21.75 9.88
CA HIS A 7 23.20 22.45 11.17
C HIS A 7 21.87 22.65 11.88
N ALA A 8 20.87 23.17 11.18
CA ALA A 8 19.51 23.33 11.73
C ALA A 8 18.90 22.00 12.14
N LEU A 9 19.15 20.93 11.34
CA LEU A 9 18.71 19.59 11.71
C LEU A 9 19.40 19.09 13.00
N ALA A 10 20.73 19.27 13.11
CA ALA A 10 21.50 18.89 14.28
C ALA A 10 21.00 19.60 15.54
N GLU A 11 20.79 20.92 15.47
CA GLU A 11 20.23 21.71 16.59
C GLU A 11 18.85 21.19 17.00
N LYS A 12 17.97 20.91 16.03
CA LYS A 12 16.61 20.42 16.30
C LYS A 12 16.59 19.07 17.01
N ILE A 13 17.48 18.14 16.65
CA ILE A 13 17.50 16.78 17.23
C ILE A 13 18.41 16.68 18.47
N LYS A 14 19.27 17.68 18.73
CA LYS A 14 20.20 17.67 19.86
C LYS A 14 19.55 17.28 21.19
N PRO A 15 18.41 17.85 21.63
CA PRO A 15 17.82 17.51 22.91
C PRO A 15 17.45 16.02 23.03
N MET A 16 17.09 15.38 21.92
CA MET A 16 16.77 13.96 21.88
C MET A 16 18.05 13.11 21.95
N VAL A 17 19.09 13.51 21.21
CA VAL A 17 20.38 12.81 21.20
C VAL A 17 21.04 12.87 22.58
N ASP A 18 21.07 14.04 23.20
CA ASP A 18 21.64 14.22 24.57
C ASP A 18 20.90 13.33 25.58
N ARG A 19 19.57 13.24 25.47
CA ARG A 19 18.76 12.38 26.33
C ARG A 19 19.07 10.89 26.16
N VAL A 20 19.21 10.45 24.89
CA VAL A 20 19.47 9.04 24.56
C VAL A 20 20.91 8.63 24.93
N THR A 21 21.88 9.53 24.71
CA THR A 21 23.30 9.25 24.95
C THR A 21 23.72 9.51 26.40
N GLY A 22 22.92 10.25 27.17
CA GLY A 22 23.27 10.69 28.52
C GLY A 22 24.42 11.69 28.55
N ARG A 23 24.77 12.33 27.45
CA ARG A 23 25.89 13.26 27.29
C ARG A 23 25.50 14.48 26.49
N ASP A 24 26.11 15.61 26.76
CA ASP A 24 26.00 16.82 25.93
C ASP A 24 26.85 16.65 24.65
N VAL A 25 26.18 16.36 23.55
CA VAL A 25 26.85 16.10 22.25
C VAL A 25 27.03 17.43 21.50
N ASN A 26 28.27 17.69 21.05
CA ASN A 26 28.57 18.89 20.27
C ASN A 26 27.82 18.91 18.93
N VAL A 27 27.17 20.04 18.61
CA VAL A 27 26.39 20.22 17.37
C VAL A 27 27.21 19.95 16.12
N ASN A 28 28.49 20.40 16.08
CA ASN A 28 29.35 20.18 14.91
C ASN A 28 29.65 18.68 14.71
N THR A 29 29.81 17.92 15.80
CA THR A 29 29.96 16.45 15.72
C THR A 29 28.72 15.83 15.13
N MET A 30 27.54 16.27 15.55
CA MET A 30 26.27 15.80 15.01
C MET A 30 26.14 16.10 13.52
N VAL A 31 26.51 17.32 13.09
CA VAL A 31 26.52 17.70 11.67
C VAL A 31 27.36 16.74 10.82
N VAL A 32 28.59 16.42 11.31
CA VAL A 32 29.46 15.46 10.61
C VAL A 32 28.84 14.07 10.54
N VAL A 33 28.25 13.59 11.63
CA VAL A 33 27.60 12.26 11.66
C VAL A 33 26.40 12.22 10.73
N ILE A 34 25.52 13.24 10.76
CA ILE A 34 24.36 13.34 9.88
C ILE A 34 24.80 13.37 8.41
N LYS A 35 25.84 14.14 8.08
CA LYS A 35 26.38 14.19 6.72
C LYS A 35 26.93 12.85 6.27
N ARG A 36 27.74 12.18 7.09
CA ARG A 36 28.25 10.83 6.79
C ARG A 36 27.14 9.82 6.61
N PHE A 37 26.10 9.88 7.45
CA PHE A 37 24.92 9.02 7.31
C PHE A 37 24.19 9.30 5.99
N SER A 38 23.95 10.56 5.64
CA SER A 38 23.34 10.97 4.36
C SER A 38 24.17 10.47 3.16
N ASP A 39 25.50 10.64 3.22
CA ASP A 39 26.42 10.17 2.17
C ASP A 39 26.46 8.63 2.07
N SER A 40 26.32 7.93 3.18
CA SER A 40 26.26 6.45 3.19
C SER A 40 24.95 5.94 2.59
N GLN A 41 23.83 6.60 2.85
CA GLN A 41 22.53 6.27 2.27
C GLN A 41 22.51 6.51 0.75
N SER A 42 23.15 7.58 0.27
CA SER A 42 23.30 7.82 -1.16
C SER A 42 24.20 6.80 -1.88
N LYS A 43 25.12 6.17 -1.15
CA LYS A 43 26.01 5.10 -1.69
C LYS A 43 25.31 3.71 -1.71
N LEU A 44 24.20 3.52 -1.02
CA LEU A 44 23.45 2.26 -1.05
C LEU A 44 22.84 1.97 -2.41
N GLY A 45 22.98 2.90 -3.39
CA GLY A 45 22.62 2.64 -4.79
C GLY A 45 21.14 2.26 -4.97
N LEU A 46 20.31 2.58 -3.98
CA LEU A 46 18.87 2.43 -4.16
C LEU A 46 18.49 3.38 -5.30
N PRO A 47 17.93 2.88 -6.40
CA PRO A 47 17.47 3.75 -7.48
C PRO A 47 16.59 4.81 -6.88
N PRO A 48 16.63 6.05 -7.41
CA PRO A 48 15.65 7.05 -6.99
C PRO A 48 14.28 6.42 -7.19
N THR A 49 13.60 6.17 -6.09
CA THR A 49 12.32 5.45 -6.03
C THR A 49 11.25 6.05 -6.93
N MET A 50 11.42 7.31 -7.35
CA MET A 50 10.57 7.99 -8.32
C MET A 50 10.62 7.39 -9.74
N SER A 51 11.74 6.78 -10.16
CA SER A 51 11.81 6.17 -11.50
C SER A 51 11.19 4.78 -11.55
N VAL A 52 10.97 4.17 -10.41
CA VAL A 52 10.55 2.78 -10.29
C VAL A 52 9.12 2.55 -10.73
N LEU A 53 8.21 3.49 -10.45
CA LEU A 53 6.82 3.41 -10.92
C LEU A 53 6.65 3.88 -12.37
N ARG A 54 7.73 4.33 -13.03
CA ARG A 54 7.67 4.73 -14.43
C ARG A 54 7.20 3.55 -15.28
N ASN A 55 6.30 3.85 -16.21
CA ASN A 55 5.68 2.86 -17.11
C ASN A 55 4.71 1.88 -16.43
N SER A 56 4.51 1.94 -15.12
CA SER A 56 3.44 1.23 -14.46
C SER A 56 2.08 1.81 -14.86
N LYS A 57 1.07 0.96 -15.00
CA LYS A 57 -0.30 1.38 -15.31
C LYS A 57 -1.13 1.32 -14.05
N MET A 58 -2.02 2.28 -13.87
CA MET A 58 -2.91 2.32 -12.71
C MET A 58 -4.35 2.42 -13.12
N THR A 59 -5.21 1.77 -12.34
CA THR A 59 -6.66 1.89 -12.43
C THR A 59 -7.23 2.20 -11.06
N LEU A 60 -8.26 3.06 -11.02
CA LEU A 60 -9.06 3.33 -9.84
C LEU A 60 -10.47 2.78 -10.07
N SER A 61 -10.96 1.96 -9.15
CA SER A 61 -12.34 1.51 -9.10
C SER A 61 -12.98 2.04 -7.82
N SER A 62 -14.06 2.80 -7.94
CA SER A 62 -14.95 3.22 -6.84
C SER A 62 -16.10 2.22 -6.70
N GLY A 63 -16.89 2.33 -5.62
CA GLY A 63 -18.00 1.41 -5.41
C GLY A 63 -17.56 -0.02 -5.19
N VAL A 64 -16.52 -0.22 -4.41
CA VAL A 64 -15.96 -1.53 -4.10
C VAL A 64 -16.46 -1.98 -2.72
N VAL A 65 -16.73 -3.27 -2.58
CA VAL A 65 -17.00 -3.91 -1.30
C VAL A 65 -15.85 -4.84 -0.93
N ASP A 66 -15.42 -4.73 0.32
CA ASP A 66 -14.42 -5.62 0.93
C ASP A 66 -15.12 -6.50 1.97
N VAL A 67 -15.09 -7.80 1.74
CA VAL A 67 -15.73 -8.82 2.60
C VAL A 67 -14.68 -9.82 3.06
N THR A 68 -14.68 -10.10 4.35
CA THR A 68 -13.85 -11.16 4.92
C THR A 68 -14.73 -12.26 5.49
N ILE A 69 -14.42 -13.51 5.17
CA ILE A 69 -15.03 -14.70 5.79
C ILE A 69 -13.96 -15.53 6.49
N THR A 70 -14.34 -16.22 7.57
CA THR A 70 -13.44 -17.06 8.35
C THR A 70 -14.01 -18.48 8.42
N PRO A 71 -13.80 -19.31 7.37
CA PRO A 71 -14.25 -20.68 7.35
C PRO A 71 -13.47 -21.52 8.37
N LYS A 72 -14.11 -22.59 8.88
CA LYS A 72 -13.37 -23.62 9.62
C LYS A 72 -12.34 -24.26 8.69
N ARG A 73 -11.25 -24.76 9.26
CA ARG A 73 -10.13 -25.34 8.50
C ARG A 73 -10.57 -26.41 7.51
N GLU A 74 -11.49 -27.28 7.93
CA GLU A 74 -12.01 -28.38 7.11
C GLU A 74 -12.88 -27.89 5.94
N ALA A 75 -13.52 -26.74 6.10
CA ALA A 75 -14.40 -26.14 5.09
C ALA A 75 -13.68 -25.19 4.13
N PHE A 76 -12.44 -24.78 4.45
CA PHE A 76 -11.73 -23.69 3.77
C PHE A 76 -11.65 -23.90 2.25
N ILE A 77 -11.20 -25.07 1.82
CA ILE A 77 -11.04 -25.38 0.39
C ILE A 77 -12.39 -25.41 -0.34
N ASN A 78 -13.42 -25.96 0.32
CA ASN A 78 -14.75 -26.04 -0.29
C ASN A 78 -15.36 -24.63 -0.45
N GLU A 79 -15.17 -23.76 0.54
CA GLU A 79 -15.64 -22.37 0.42
C GLU A 79 -14.87 -21.60 -0.65
N LEU A 80 -13.56 -21.81 -0.77
CA LEU A 80 -12.78 -21.18 -1.83
C LEU A 80 -13.27 -21.62 -3.23
N LYS A 81 -13.48 -22.92 -3.46
CA LYS A 81 -14.06 -23.45 -4.71
C LYS A 81 -15.40 -22.78 -5.02
N ARG A 82 -16.28 -22.72 -4.03
CA ARG A 82 -17.59 -22.12 -4.17
C ARG A 82 -17.53 -20.62 -4.51
N LEU A 83 -16.60 -19.90 -3.92
CA LEU A 83 -16.41 -18.47 -4.25
C LEU A 83 -15.90 -18.28 -5.68
N VAL A 84 -15.03 -19.18 -6.14
CA VAL A 84 -14.56 -19.17 -7.53
C VAL A 84 -15.71 -19.48 -8.49
N GLU A 85 -16.57 -20.45 -8.18
CA GLU A 85 -17.78 -20.74 -8.97
C GLU A 85 -18.73 -19.54 -8.97
N LEU A 86 -19.02 -18.96 -7.82
CA LEU A 86 -19.87 -17.79 -7.69
C LEU A 86 -19.32 -16.60 -8.50
N SER A 87 -17.99 -16.47 -8.63
CA SER A 87 -17.38 -15.38 -9.38
C SER A 87 -17.79 -15.33 -10.85
N THR A 88 -18.25 -16.45 -11.41
CA THR A 88 -18.74 -16.51 -12.79
C THR A 88 -20.14 -15.89 -12.96
N GLU A 89 -20.87 -15.72 -11.86
CA GLU A 89 -22.22 -15.13 -11.85
C GLU A 89 -22.21 -13.63 -11.51
N LEU A 90 -21.05 -13.09 -11.14
CA LEU A 90 -20.88 -11.68 -10.80
C LEU A 90 -20.67 -10.84 -12.07
N ASN A 91 -21.01 -9.56 -11.99
CA ASN A 91 -20.84 -8.62 -13.09
C ASN A 91 -19.36 -8.38 -13.41
N GLU A 92 -18.54 -8.27 -12.35
CA GLU A 92 -17.10 -8.16 -12.45
C GLU A 92 -16.42 -9.29 -11.69
N ARG A 93 -15.25 -9.73 -12.19
CA ARG A 93 -14.45 -10.73 -11.48
C ARG A 93 -13.94 -10.16 -10.15
N PRO A 94 -14.29 -10.78 -9.01
CA PRO A 94 -13.76 -10.35 -7.72
C PRO A 94 -12.31 -10.76 -7.57
N HIS A 95 -11.57 -10.03 -6.75
CA HIS A 95 -10.30 -10.54 -6.22
C HIS A 95 -10.59 -11.40 -5.00
N ILE A 96 -10.10 -12.62 -5.00
CA ILE A 96 -10.26 -13.59 -3.91
C ILE A 96 -8.88 -13.92 -3.37
N PHE A 97 -8.63 -13.55 -2.11
CA PHE A 97 -7.35 -13.77 -1.44
C PHE A 97 -7.51 -14.81 -0.33
N PRO A 98 -7.05 -16.05 -0.54
CA PRO A 98 -6.97 -17.05 0.52
C PRO A 98 -5.82 -16.68 1.47
N LEU A 99 -6.16 -16.36 2.72
CA LEU A 99 -5.22 -16.12 3.80
C LEU A 99 -5.13 -17.34 4.70
N VAL A 100 -4.28 -17.34 5.71
CA VAL A 100 -4.06 -18.51 6.57
C VAL A 100 -5.35 -19.03 7.25
N SER A 101 -6.20 -18.14 7.73
CA SER A 101 -7.43 -18.47 8.48
C SER A 101 -8.68 -17.79 7.95
N SER A 102 -8.59 -17.05 6.86
CA SER A 102 -9.72 -16.31 6.30
C SER A 102 -9.60 -16.23 4.78
N ILE A 103 -10.71 -15.90 4.13
CA ILE A 103 -10.73 -15.59 2.71
C ILE A 103 -11.25 -14.17 2.59
N LYS A 104 -10.49 -13.33 1.95
CA LYS A 104 -10.87 -11.96 1.64
C LYS A 104 -11.37 -11.86 0.21
N ILE A 105 -12.45 -11.09 0.02
CA ILE A 105 -13.13 -10.92 -1.26
C ILE A 105 -13.28 -9.43 -1.50
N ILE A 106 -12.72 -8.93 -2.60
CA ILE A 106 -12.88 -7.55 -3.06
C ILE A 106 -13.68 -7.61 -4.35
N ALA A 107 -14.87 -7.05 -4.34
CA ALA A 107 -15.82 -7.13 -5.45
C ALA A 107 -16.48 -5.76 -5.71
N ASP A 108 -17.16 -5.64 -6.84
CA ASP A 108 -18.04 -4.51 -7.13
C ASP A 108 -19.20 -4.46 -6.11
N ALA A 109 -19.56 -3.26 -5.65
CA ALA A 109 -20.62 -3.08 -4.66
C ALA A 109 -21.99 -3.54 -5.18
N ASN A 110 -22.23 -3.47 -6.50
CA ASN A 110 -23.48 -3.96 -7.12
C ASN A 110 -23.62 -5.48 -6.98
N ASP A 111 -22.51 -6.20 -6.89
CA ASP A 111 -22.50 -7.66 -6.70
C ASP A 111 -22.64 -8.07 -5.23
N TYR A 112 -22.58 -7.11 -4.28
CA TYR A 112 -22.66 -7.43 -2.85
C TYR A 112 -23.94 -8.17 -2.47
N GLY A 113 -25.07 -7.89 -3.12
CA GLY A 113 -26.33 -8.60 -2.90
C GLY A 113 -26.21 -10.11 -3.14
N LYS A 114 -25.56 -10.51 -4.22
CA LYS A 114 -25.31 -11.91 -4.57
C LYS A 114 -24.33 -12.57 -3.57
N LEU A 115 -23.23 -11.89 -3.27
CA LEU A 115 -22.25 -12.34 -2.27
C LEU A 115 -22.89 -12.52 -0.89
N LYS A 116 -23.70 -11.55 -0.44
CA LYS A 116 -24.43 -11.61 0.82
C LYS A 116 -25.36 -12.82 0.88
N THR A 117 -26.14 -13.04 -0.17
CA THR A 117 -27.06 -14.19 -0.24
C THR A 117 -26.32 -15.50 -0.16
N ALA A 118 -25.19 -15.64 -0.85
CA ALA A 118 -24.39 -16.87 -0.87
C ALA A 118 -23.67 -17.15 0.46
N LEU A 119 -23.30 -16.10 1.22
CA LEU A 119 -22.42 -16.21 2.38
C LEU A 119 -23.13 -16.04 3.73
N LYS A 120 -24.21 -15.21 3.80
CA LYS A 120 -24.87 -14.80 5.06
C LYS A 120 -25.32 -15.96 5.94
N SER A 121 -25.80 -17.05 5.36
CA SER A 121 -26.28 -18.22 6.12
C SER A 121 -25.16 -19.00 6.80
N ARG A 122 -23.91 -18.75 6.46
CA ARG A 122 -22.73 -19.52 6.87
C ARG A 122 -21.74 -18.71 7.71
N TYR A 123 -21.65 -17.39 7.45
CA TYR A 123 -20.66 -16.52 8.08
C TYR A 123 -21.26 -15.21 8.55
N PRO A 124 -20.83 -14.70 9.71
CA PRO A 124 -21.12 -13.32 10.10
C PRO A 124 -20.36 -12.38 9.16
N LEU A 125 -21.09 -11.65 8.30
CA LEU A 125 -20.47 -10.71 7.37
C LEU A 125 -20.32 -9.34 8.03
N LYS A 126 -19.12 -8.80 7.96
CA LYS A 126 -18.79 -7.42 8.30
C LYS A 126 -18.20 -6.73 7.06
N PRO A 127 -19.04 -6.36 6.08
CA PRO A 127 -18.54 -5.76 4.86
C PRO A 127 -18.11 -4.31 5.10
N ARG A 128 -17.07 -3.89 4.41
CA ARG A 128 -16.76 -2.49 4.18
C ARG A 128 -17.37 -2.11 2.83
N LEU A 129 -18.43 -1.30 2.84
CA LEU A 129 -19.21 -0.98 1.64
C LEU A 129 -18.68 0.23 0.87
N ASN A 130 -18.01 1.17 1.56
CA ASN A 130 -17.54 2.42 0.96
C ASN A 130 -16.02 2.34 0.77
N ALA A 131 -15.61 1.52 -0.17
CA ALA A 131 -14.20 1.33 -0.49
C ALA A 131 -13.89 1.70 -1.94
N ALA A 132 -12.66 2.13 -2.17
CA ALA A 132 -12.05 2.26 -3.48
C ALA A 132 -10.88 1.30 -3.60
N LYS A 133 -10.63 0.81 -4.80
CA LYS A 133 -9.51 -0.07 -5.14
C LYS A 133 -8.62 0.65 -6.14
N ILE A 134 -7.33 0.74 -5.85
CA ILE A 134 -6.30 1.13 -6.82
C ILE A 134 -5.51 -0.12 -7.16
N THR A 135 -5.46 -0.46 -8.43
CA THR A 135 -4.59 -1.52 -8.95
C THR A 135 -3.45 -0.87 -9.72
N ILE A 136 -2.22 -1.24 -9.36
CA ILE A 136 -0.99 -0.78 -10.00
C ILE A 136 -0.38 -1.99 -10.71
N HIS A 137 -0.43 -2.01 -12.03
CA HIS A 137 0.27 -2.99 -12.85
C HIS A 137 1.72 -2.53 -13.01
N LEU A 138 2.63 -3.24 -12.37
CA LEU A 138 4.03 -2.89 -12.34
C LEU A 138 4.68 -3.10 -13.73
N SER A 139 5.63 -2.22 -14.06
CA SER A 139 6.50 -2.46 -15.20
C SER A 139 7.55 -3.53 -14.84
N GLU A 140 8.17 -4.18 -15.82
CA GLU A 140 9.23 -5.16 -15.60
C GLU A 140 10.40 -4.61 -14.78
N GLU A 141 10.74 -3.32 -14.95
CA GLU A 141 11.73 -2.63 -14.13
C GLU A 141 11.29 -2.48 -12.68
N ALA A 142 10.00 -2.18 -12.49
CA ALA A 142 9.38 -2.00 -11.19
C ALA A 142 9.38 -3.32 -10.39
N GLU A 143 9.01 -4.43 -11.02
CA GLU A 143 8.98 -5.75 -10.39
C GLU A 143 10.31 -6.15 -9.75
N ARG A 144 11.42 -5.77 -10.39
CA ARG A 144 12.79 -6.09 -9.96
C ARG A 144 13.39 -5.08 -9.00
N SER A 145 12.68 -3.99 -8.72
CA SER A 145 13.21 -2.88 -7.92
C SER A 145 12.85 -3.02 -6.45
N PRO A 146 13.82 -3.02 -5.53
CA PRO A 146 13.53 -3.06 -4.10
C PRO A 146 12.86 -1.76 -3.64
N GLY A 147 11.95 -1.87 -2.68
CA GLY A 147 11.38 -0.72 -1.98
C GLY A 147 10.14 -0.08 -2.60
N ILE A 148 9.55 -0.65 -3.66
CA ILE A 148 8.32 -0.13 -4.29
C ILE A 148 7.18 -0.03 -3.30
N ALA A 149 6.91 -1.10 -2.57
CA ALA A 149 5.84 -1.12 -1.57
C ALA A 149 6.08 -0.07 -0.49
N ALA A 150 7.34 0.06 -0.01
CA ALA A 150 7.71 1.07 0.97
C ALA A 150 7.51 2.49 0.42
N TYR A 151 7.86 2.74 -0.83
CA TYR A 151 7.66 4.03 -1.48
C TYR A 151 6.18 4.40 -1.60
N ILE A 152 5.36 3.49 -2.10
CA ILE A 152 3.92 3.70 -2.26
C ILE A 152 3.27 3.99 -0.90
N THR A 153 3.57 3.17 0.10
CA THR A 153 2.97 3.31 1.43
C THR A 153 3.44 4.58 2.14
N ASP A 154 4.72 4.96 2.02
CA ASP A 154 5.26 6.22 2.55
C ASP A 154 4.63 7.44 1.88
N LEU A 155 4.46 7.38 0.56
CA LEU A 155 3.83 8.46 -0.21
C LEU A 155 2.37 8.70 0.24
N LEU A 156 1.60 7.64 0.39
CA LEU A 156 0.22 7.73 0.87
C LEU A 156 0.15 8.18 2.34
N TYR A 157 1.02 7.64 3.19
CA TYR A 157 1.13 8.04 4.60
C TYR A 157 1.42 9.53 4.77
N ARG A 158 2.39 10.08 4.04
CA ARG A 158 2.75 11.52 4.09
C ARG A 158 1.60 12.42 3.64
N ASN A 159 0.70 11.89 2.85
CA ASN A 159 -0.49 12.60 2.40
C ASN A 159 -1.73 12.32 3.27
N GLY A 160 -1.58 11.64 4.41
CA GLY A 160 -2.65 11.37 5.35
C GLY A 160 -3.70 10.38 4.81
N ILE A 161 -3.33 9.53 3.87
CA ILE A 161 -4.22 8.52 3.29
C ILE A 161 -4.00 7.19 3.99
N ASN A 162 -5.09 6.64 4.55
CA ASN A 162 -5.06 5.35 5.22
C ASN A 162 -5.29 4.20 4.23
N ILE A 163 -4.38 3.24 4.22
CA ILE A 163 -4.53 1.99 3.47
C ILE A 163 -5.30 1.01 4.37
N VAL A 164 -6.45 0.54 3.88
CA VAL A 164 -7.29 -0.45 4.56
C VAL A 164 -6.71 -1.84 4.40
N ASP A 165 -6.37 -2.19 3.15
CA ASP A 165 -5.72 -3.44 2.77
C ASP A 165 -4.74 -3.20 1.63
N ALA A 166 -3.68 -4.01 1.59
CA ALA A 166 -2.71 -4.03 0.52
C ALA A 166 -2.34 -5.47 0.14
N PHE A 167 -2.39 -5.77 -1.13
CA PHE A 167 -1.97 -7.06 -1.68
C PHE A 167 -0.84 -6.82 -2.66
N LEU A 168 0.30 -7.41 -2.36
CA LEU A 168 1.52 -7.26 -3.12
C LEU A 168 1.74 -8.54 -3.92
N GLY A 169 1.38 -8.50 -5.18
CA GLY A 169 1.73 -9.53 -6.16
C GLY A 169 3.04 -9.21 -6.86
N TYR A 170 3.48 -10.12 -7.71
CA TYR A 170 4.69 -9.92 -8.52
C TYR A 170 4.47 -8.86 -9.60
N GLU A 171 3.33 -8.91 -10.29
CA GLU A 171 2.96 -8.00 -11.38
C GLU A 171 2.05 -6.86 -10.91
N ASP A 172 1.28 -7.08 -9.84
CA ASP A 172 0.23 -6.17 -9.41
C ASP A 172 0.33 -5.82 -7.93
N ILE A 173 0.12 -4.55 -7.63
CA ILE A 173 -0.16 -4.06 -6.29
C ILE A 173 -1.63 -3.62 -6.24
N ILE A 174 -2.39 -4.17 -5.32
CA ILE A 174 -3.79 -3.81 -5.10
C ILE A 174 -3.89 -3.12 -3.74
N LEU A 175 -4.36 -1.88 -3.74
CA LEU A 175 -4.61 -1.08 -2.54
C LEU A 175 -6.11 -0.92 -2.37
N VAL A 176 -6.61 -1.17 -1.16
CA VAL A 176 -7.98 -0.87 -0.76
C VAL A 176 -7.96 0.30 0.19
N LEU A 177 -8.75 1.31 -0.11
CA LEU A 177 -8.81 2.59 0.60
C LEU A 177 -10.27 2.91 0.97
N ASN A 178 -10.50 3.91 1.81
CA ASN A 178 -11.82 4.50 1.88
C ASN A 178 -12.18 5.14 0.54
N GLU A 179 -13.43 5.06 0.13
CA GLU A 179 -13.88 5.57 -1.17
C GLU A 179 -13.57 7.05 -1.35
N SER A 180 -13.76 7.86 -0.29
CA SER A 180 -13.45 9.29 -0.30
C SER A 180 -11.98 9.62 -0.57
N ASP A 181 -11.07 8.71 -0.23
CA ASP A 181 -9.62 8.90 -0.41
C ASP A 181 -9.13 8.44 -1.79
N GLY A 182 -9.93 7.62 -2.48
CA GLY A 182 -9.55 6.99 -3.75
C GLY A 182 -9.06 7.96 -4.82
N PRO A 183 -9.82 9.00 -5.20
CA PRO A 183 -9.40 9.96 -6.23
C PRO A 183 -8.11 10.70 -5.87
N ARG A 184 -7.97 11.14 -4.60
CA ARG A 184 -6.78 11.82 -4.12
C ARG A 184 -5.56 10.91 -4.11
N ALA A 185 -5.72 9.67 -3.65
CA ALA A 185 -4.65 8.67 -3.67
C ALA A 185 -4.19 8.38 -5.10
N TYR A 186 -5.14 8.22 -6.02
CA TYR A 186 -4.84 7.99 -7.44
C TYR A 186 -4.02 9.13 -8.04
N THR A 187 -4.43 10.38 -7.82
CA THR A 187 -3.71 11.57 -8.33
C THR A 187 -2.27 11.62 -7.80
N ILE A 188 -2.07 11.41 -6.49
CA ILE A 188 -0.75 11.42 -5.86
C ILE A 188 0.16 10.33 -6.46
N LEU A 189 -0.36 9.12 -6.62
CA LEU A 189 0.39 8.02 -7.20
C LEU A 189 0.67 8.23 -8.69
N GLU A 190 -0.28 8.78 -9.43
CA GLU A 190 -0.10 9.09 -10.85
C GLU A 190 0.96 10.17 -11.09
N GLU A 191 0.99 11.22 -10.28
CA GLU A 191 2.04 12.23 -10.32
C GLU A 191 3.43 11.62 -10.10
N ALA A 192 3.56 10.73 -9.12
CA ALA A 192 4.79 10.00 -8.87
C ALA A 192 5.26 9.13 -10.06
N THR A 193 4.33 8.60 -10.87
CA THR A 193 4.69 7.88 -12.10
C THR A 193 5.10 8.81 -13.24
N ARG A 194 4.64 10.08 -13.24
CA ARG A 194 4.94 11.08 -14.28
C ARG A 194 6.22 11.86 -14.03
N GLU A 195 6.56 12.20 -12.79
CA GLU A 195 7.76 12.98 -12.45
C GLU A 195 9.07 12.35 -12.94
N GLY A 196 9.07 11.07 -13.20
CA GLY A 196 10.19 10.39 -13.83
C GLY A 196 10.31 10.57 -15.37
N ARG A 197 9.45 11.35 -16.02
CA ARG A 197 9.44 11.52 -17.51
C ARG A 197 10.20 12.74 -18.03
N LYS A 198 10.85 13.53 -17.14
CA LYS A 198 11.67 14.70 -17.54
C LYS A 198 13.14 14.37 -17.57
#